data_149f8ef827529a495389937dbc367258
#
_entry.id   149f8ef827529a495389937dbc367258
#
_cell.length_a   1.000
_cell.length_b   1.000
_cell.length_c   1.000
_cell.angle_alpha   90.00
_cell.angle_beta   90.00
_cell.angle_gamma   90.00
#
_symmetry.space_group_name_H-M   'P 1'
#
loop_
_entity.id
_entity.type
_entity.pdbx_description
1 polymer ?
#
loop_
_entity_poly.entity_id
_entity_poly.type
_entity_poly.pdbx_seq_one_letter_code
_entity_poly.pdbx_strand_id
1 'polypeptide(L)'
;MQIKNQNFTPHPGKQTEFLESTCDWIFFGGARGGSKSFSLTWKAAYMPRTWHFEYNGSPIPEEEYYDLKAKRKRGINIVIDTLSVDYSDYIALLVRRTFPQLERNLKPECNKLYELYGAKWQERNHCYLFPSGAKIYLVHFKDEKSKDNYIGGNYHFLGIDEANQFPENWVTEISTSVRSNNAEIKPQICLTSNPGNIGHVWLKKMFVERCEPISMGNPIHNKEFDVTYQPNKSAPPFYDDEGISYQYIPATVFDNPSLLENDKAYVKKLKNLNPVLRAMWLEGKWDVFQGMYFDMWNIMHHVIPQEDFKFGI
;
A
#
# COMPACT_ATOMS: atom_id res chain seq x y z
N MET A 1 0.77 9.00 -25.54
CA MET A 1 1.99 8.23 -25.88
C MET A 1 1.73 6.80 -25.43
N GLN A 2 1.50 5.85 -26.35
CA GLN A 2 1.28 4.46 -25.96
C GLN A 2 2.59 3.87 -25.43
N ILE A 3 2.65 3.56 -24.14
CA ILE A 3 3.74 2.82 -23.54
C ILE A 3 3.52 1.34 -23.85
N LYS A 4 4.04 0.92 -24.99
CA LYS A 4 4.08 -0.50 -25.35
C LYS A 4 5.23 -1.16 -24.61
N ASN A 5 4.96 -2.23 -23.90
CA ASN A 5 5.87 -3.08 -23.12
C ASN A 5 6.31 -2.49 -21.79
N GLN A 6 5.53 -2.73 -20.73
CA GLN A 6 6.02 -2.57 -19.38
C GLN A 6 6.82 -3.81 -18.94
N ASN A 7 8.05 -3.56 -18.45
CA ASN A 7 8.85 -4.59 -17.79
C ASN A 7 8.28 -4.99 -16.41
N PHE A 8 7.23 -4.31 -15.94
CA PHE A 8 6.59 -4.53 -14.66
C PHE A 8 5.15 -4.97 -14.84
N THR A 9 4.84 -6.09 -14.22
CA THR A 9 3.48 -6.64 -14.12
C THR A 9 3.11 -6.67 -12.65
N PRO A 10 1.92 -6.22 -12.22
CA PRO A 10 1.50 -6.42 -10.86
C PRO A 10 1.46 -7.91 -10.54
N HIS A 11 1.83 -8.25 -9.32
CA HIS A 11 1.61 -9.61 -8.85
C HIS A 11 0.11 -9.86 -8.67
N PRO A 12 -0.40 -11.03 -9.08
CA PRO A 12 -1.79 -11.36 -8.85
C PRO A 12 -2.15 -11.34 -7.37
N GLY A 13 -3.36 -10.97 -7.05
CA GLY A 13 -3.83 -10.86 -5.68
C GLY A 13 -3.65 -9.45 -5.11
N LYS A 14 -2.96 -9.33 -3.97
CA LYS A 14 -2.95 -8.09 -3.17
C LYS A 14 -2.39 -6.85 -3.88
N GLN A 15 -1.38 -7.01 -4.70
CA GLN A 15 -0.82 -5.90 -5.46
C GLN A 15 -1.78 -5.41 -6.54
N THR A 16 -2.37 -6.34 -7.30
CA THR A 16 -3.40 -6.00 -8.30
C THR A 16 -4.62 -5.36 -7.63
N GLU A 17 -5.10 -5.94 -6.52
CA GLU A 17 -6.22 -5.39 -5.74
C GLU A 17 -5.95 -3.95 -5.29
N PHE A 18 -4.74 -3.66 -4.80
CA PHE A 18 -4.35 -2.30 -4.42
C PHE A 18 -4.35 -1.34 -5.61
N LEU A 19 -3.76 -1.74 -6.74
CA LEU A 19 -3.71 -0.89 -7.93
C LEU A 19 -5.10 -0.59 -8.49
N GLU A 20 -5.99 -1.59 -8.49
CA GLU A 20 -7.34 -1.49 -9.04
C GLU A 20 -8.37 -0.85 -8.09
N SER A 21 -8.05 -0.70 -6.82
CA SER A 21 -8.95 -0.05 -5.86
C SER A 21 -9.27 1.38 -6.26
N THR A 22 -10.56 1.72 -6.26
CA THR A 22 -11.08 3.06 -6.54
C THR A 22 -11.60 3.78 -5.30
N CYS A 23 -11.32 3.25 -4.09
CA CYS A 23 -11.71 3.91 -2.84
C CYS A 23 -11.01 5.24 -2.65
N ASP A 24 -11.62 6.12 -1.87
CA ASP A 24 -11.08 7.44 -1.54
C ASP A 24 -9.87 7.31 -0.61
N TRP A 25 -9.96 6.39 0.36
CA TRP A 25 -8.88 6.04 1.27
C TRP A 25 -8.53 4.56 1.14
N ILE A 26 -7.27 4.28 0.84
CA ILE A 26 -6.78 2.90 0.67
C ILE A 26 -5.59 2.69 1.61
N PHE A 27 -5.68 1.65 2.42
CA PHE A 27 -4.59 1.23 3.29
C PHE A 27 -4.02 -0.11 2.83
N PHE A 28 -2.84 -0.08 2.22
CA PHE A 28 -2.08 -1.28 1.86
C PHE A 28 -1.12 -1.61 2.99
N GLY A 29 -1.60 -2.38 3.95
CA GLY A 29 -0.94 -2.65 5.22
C GLY A 29 -0.54 -4.11 5.42
N GLY A 30 0.07 -4.41 6.57
CA GLY A 30 0.39 -5.78 6.98
C GLY A 30 1.88 -6.06 7.12
N ALA A 31 2.31 -7.30 6.82
CA ALA A 31 3.67 -7.77 7.04
C ALA A 31 4.72 -7.07 6.15
N ARG A 32 5.99 -7.26 6.46
CA ARG A 32 7.11 -6.79 5.63
C ARG A 32 7.25 -7.65 4.37
N GLY A 33 7.83 -7.06 3.33
CA GLY A 33 8.15 -7.77 2.08
C GLY A 33 7.02 -7.84 1.05
N GLY A 34 5.84 -7.28 1.33
CA GLY A 34 4.66 -7.31 0.43
C GLY A 34 4.68 -6.27 -0.70
N SER A 35 5.83 -5.77 -1.13
CA SER A 35 5.99 -4.80 -2.23
C SER A 35 5.24 -3.46 -2.05
N LYS A 36 4.89 -3.08 -0.83
CA LYS A 36 4.02 -1.94 -0.55
C LYS A 36 4.53 -0.61 -1.10
N SER A 37 5.79 -0.27 -0.84
CA SER A 37 6.39 1.01 -1.30
C SER A 37 6.44 1.10 -2.83
N PHE A 38 6.81 0.01 -3.52
CA PHE A 38 6.79 -0.04 -4.99
C PHE A 38 5.37 0.12 -5.53
N SER A 39 4.40 -0.59 -4.95
CA SER A 39 2.99 -0.49 -5.36
C SER A 39 2.44 0.93 -5.15
N LEU A 40 2.85 1.61 -4.07
CA LEU A 40 2.45 2.99 -3.80
C LEU A 40 3.00 3.95 -4.87
N THR A 41 4.27 3.80 -5.26
CA THR A 41 4.85 4.62 -6.33
C THR A 41 4.15 4.37 -7.67
N TRP A 42 3.79 3.12 -7.93
CA TRP A 42 3.05 2.78 -9.14
C TRP A 42 1.64 3.37 -9.12
N LYS A 43 0.91 3.20 -8.01
CA LYS A 43 -0.45 3.75 -7.83
C LYS A 43 -0.50 5.26 -8.03
N ALA A 44 0.55 5.99 -7.62
CA ALA A 44 0.64 7.44 -7.81
C ALA A 44 0.67 7.88 -9.28
N ALA A 45 1.08 7.02 -10.20
CA ALA A 45 1.08 7.31 -11.64
C ALA A 45 -0.03 6.58 -12.40
N TYR A 46 -0.69 5.62 -11.75
CA TYR A 46 -1.58 4.65 -12.36
C TYR A 46 -3.03 5.13 -12.34
N MET A 47 -3.78 4.79 -13.38
CA MET A 47 -5.23 5.00 -13.43
C MET A 47 -5.94 3.64 -13.46
N PRO A 48 -6.76 3.30 -12.46
CA PRO A 48 -7.47 2.04 -12.43
C PRO A 48 -8.33 1.80 -13.68
N ARG A 49 -8.36 0.56 -14.14
CA ARG A 49 -9.21 0.08 -15.25
C ARG A 49 -8.89 0.67 -16.63
N THR A 50 -7.71 1.27 -16.80
CA THR A 50 -7.25 1.79 -18.09
C THR A 50 -6.14 0.93 -18.69
N TRP A 51 -6.16 -0.37 -18.43
CA TRP A 51 -5.19 -1.33 -18.93
C TRP A 51 -5.85 -2.65 -19.28
N HIS A 52 -5.21 -3.41 -20.17
CA HIS A 52 -5.63 -4.75 -20.55
C HIS A 52 -4.43 -5.67 -20.82
N PHE A 53 -4.66 -6.98 -20.80
CA PHE A 53 -3.65 -7.96 -21.13
C PHE A 53 -3.67 -8.30 -22.61
N GLU A 54 -2.49 -8.53 -23.18
CA GLU A 54 -2.35 -8.96 -24.57
C GLU A 54 -1.42 -10.17 -24.72
N TYR A 55 -1.73 -11.01 -25.68
CA TYR A 55 -0.85 -12.05 -26.21
C TYR A 55 -0.70 -11.90 -27.71
N ASN A 56 0.55 -11.70 -28.19
CA ASN A 56 0.88 -11.43 -29.59
C ASN A 56 0.05 -10.30 -30.22
N GLY A 57 -0.28 -9.25 -29.42
CA GLY A 57 -1.03 -8.09 -29.86
C GLY A 57 -2.54 -8.27 -29.88
N SER A 58 -3.07 -9.36 -29.33
CA SER A 58 -4.50 -9.60 -29.16
C SER A 58 -4.87 -9.56 -27.67
N PRO A 59 -5.96 -8.85 -27.29
CA PRO A 59 -6.45 -8.84 -25.92
C PRO A 59 -6.77 -10.25 -25.41
N ILE A 60 -6.39 -10.54 -24.18
CA ILE A 60 -6.66 -11.82 -23.51
C ILE A 60 -7.19 -11.59 -22.08
N PRO A 61 -7.93 -12.55 -21.50
CA PRO A 61 -8.33 -12.53 -20.11
C PRO A 61 -7.13 -12.57 -19.14
N GLU A 62 -7.33 -12.05 -17.94
CA GLU A 62 -6.32 -12.04 -16.87
C GLU A 62 -5.82 -13.44 -16.52
N GLU A 63 -6.72 -14.41 -16.42
CA GLU A 63 -6.39 -15.80 -16.10
C GLU A 63 -5.45 -16.40 -17.16
N GLU A 64 -5.75 -16.17 -18.44
CA GLU A 64 -4.91 -16.62 -19.54
C GLU A 64 -3.54 -15.95 -19.54
N TYR A 65 -3.48 -14.65 -19.23
CA TYR A 65 -2.23 -13.93 -19.09
C TYR A 65 -1.29 -14.58 -18.06
N TYR A 66 -1.80 -14.85 -16.84
CA TYR A 66 -0.99 -15.45 -15.79
C TYR A 66 -0.61 -16.91 -16.10
N ASP A 67 -1.48 -17.68 -16.77
CA ASP A 67 -1.16 -19.03 -17.23
C ASP A 67 -0.02 -19.03 -18.26
N LEU A 68 -0.10 -18.15 -19.26
CA LEU A 68 0.94 -17.98 -20.27
C LEU A 68 2.25 -17.49 -19.65
N LYS A 69 2.18 -16.60 -18.67
CA LYS A 69 3.34 -16.10 -17.92
C LYS A 69 4.00 -17.22 -17.12
N ALA A 70 3.22 -18.04 -16.41
CA ALA A 70 3.73 -19.19 -15.67
C ALA A 70 4.42 -20.21 -16.61
N LYS A 71 3.90 -20.40 -17.81
CA LYS A 71 4.49 -21.22 -18.87
C LYS A 71 5.67 -20.55 -19.60
N ARG A 72 6.10 -19.35 -19.14
CA ARG A 72 7.19 -18.57 -19.74
C ARG A 72 7.03 -18.29 -21.25
N LYS A 73 5.80 -18.12 -21.71
CA LYS A 73 5.53 -17.77 -23.10
C LYS A 73 6.02 -16.35 -23.40
N ARG A 74 6.51 -16.14 -24.63
CA ARG A 74 6.88 -14.80 -25.14
C ARG A 74 5.66 -14.16 -25.79
N GLY A 75 5.68 -12.82 -25.92
CA GLY A 75 4.60 -12.07 -26.57
C GLY A 75 3.44 -11.73 -25.66
N ILE A 76 3.55 -11.99 -24.34
CA ILE A 76 2.60 -11.54 -23.35
C ILE A 76 2.95 -10.12 -22.90
N ASN A 77 1.97 -9.23 -22.88
CA ASN A 77 2.14 -7.83 -22.52
C ASN A 77 0.99 -7.36 -21.65
N ILE A 78 1.23 -6.29 -20.87
CA ILE A 78 0.19 -5.41 -20.36
C ILE A 78 0.25 -4.13 -21.20
N VAL A 79 -0.89 -3.72 -21.69
CA VAL A 79 -1.06 -2.44 -22.37
C VAL A 79 -1.80 -1.52 -21.42
N ILE A 80 -1.21 -0.38 -21.10
CA ILE A 80 -1.84 0.67 -20.31
C ILE A 80 -2.33 1.73 -21.28
N ASP A 81 -3.63 1.97 -21.27
CA ASP A 81 -4.29 2.90 -22.19
C ASP A 81 -4.10 4.34 -21.73
N THR A 82 -4.27 4.61 -20.45
CA THR A 82 -4.13 5.94 -19.85
C THR A 82 -3.50 5.84 -18.47
N LEU A 83 -2.65 6.79 -18.15
CA LEU A 83 -2.06 6.96 -16.81
C LEU A 83 -2.60 8.25 -16.17
N SER A 84 -2.65 8.33 -14.84
CA SER A 84 -2.94 9.59 -14.15
C SER A 84 -1.96 10.69 -14.56
N VAL A 85 -0.71 10.33 -14.80
CA VAL A 85 0.35 11.26 -15.25
C VAL A 85 0.26 11.67 -16.72
N ASP A 86 -0.73 11.21 -17.48
CA ASP A 86 -1.01 11.71 -18.83
C ASP A 86 -1.79 13.03 -18.81
N TYR A 87 -2.41 13.37 -17.69
CA TYR A 87 -3.13 14.63 -17.51
C TYR A 87 -2.17 15.74 -17.06
N SER A 88 -2.16 16.85 -17.79
CA SER A 88 -1.20 17.95 -17.56
C SER A 88 -1.35 18.67 -16.23
N ASP A 89 -2.55 18.63 -15.65
CA ASP A 89 -2.91 19.23 -14.36
C ASP A 89 -2.71 18.28 -13.18
N TYR A 90 -2.33 17.01 -13.43
CA TYR A 90 -2.16 16.03 -12.38
C TYR A 90 -0.98 16.36 -11.46
N ILE A 91 -1.25 16.41 -10.16
CA ILE A 91 -0.26 16.63 -9.12
C ILE A 91 -0.45 15.59 -8.01
N ALA A 92 0.63 14.87 -7.69
CA ALA A 92 0.66 13.89 -6.62
C ALA A 92 1.74 14.22 -5.59
N LEU A 93 1.50 13.82 -4.34
CA LEU A 93 2.50 13.81 -3.26
C LEU A 93 2.82 12.38 -2.87
N LEU A 94 4.10 12.04 -2.80
CA LEU A 94 4.61 10.84 -2.16
C LEU A 94 5.43 11.24 -0.94
N VAL A 95 4.99 10.78 0.23
CA VAL A 95 5.46 11.27 1.53
C VAL A 95 6.17 10.19 2.32
N ARG A 96 7.29 10.55 2.94
CA ARG A 96 7.96 9.79 4.00
C ARG A 96 8.30 10.67 5.20
N ARG A 97 8.61 10.06 6.34
CA ARG A 97 8.89 10.79 7.57
C ARG A 97 10.14 11.65 7.49
N THR A 98 11.20 11.18 6.83
CA THR A 98 12.48 11.89 6.75
C THR A 98 13.05 11.88 5.33
N PHE A 99 13.83 12.90 5.00
CA PHE A 99 14.49 13.01 3.70
C PHE A 99 15.43 11.81 3.41
N PRO A 100 16.28 11.34 4.34
CA PRO A 100 17.12 10.17 4.07
C PRO A 100 16.31 8.88 3.79
N GLN A 101 15.15 8.69 4.42
CA GLN A 101 14.28 7.55 4.10
C GLN A 101 13.69 7.67 2.71
N LEU A 102 13.32 8.88 2.31
CA LEU A 102 12.80 9.17 0.98
C LEU A 102 13.85 8.87 -0.10
N GLU A 103 15.05 9.42 0.03
CA GLU A 103 16.15 9.25 -0.91
C GLU A 103 16.60 7.78 -1.04
N ARG A 104 16.70 7.06 0.08
CA ARG A 104 17.22 5.68 0.06
C ARG A 104 16.20 4.64 -0.34
N ASN A 105 14.92 4.86 -0.04
CA ASN A 105 13.92 3.81 -0.17
C ASN A 105 12.85 4.10 -1.24
N LEU A 106 12.33 5.34 -1.29
CA LEU A 106 11.22 5.65 -2.18
C LEU A 106 11.68 6.13 -3.57
N LYS A 107 12.66 7.03 -3.62
CA LYS A 107 13.18 7.57 -4.87
C LYS A 107 13.73 6.50 -5.83
N PRO A 108 14.46 5.46 -5.36
CA PRO A 108 14.90 4.38 -6.24
C PRO A 108 13.73 3.60 -6.87
N GLU A 109 12.63 3.40 -6.15
CA GLU A 109 11.44 2.75 -6.69
C GLU A 109 10.74 3.64 -7.73
N CYS A 110 10.67 4.95 -7.46
CA CYS A 110 10.17 5.94 -8.42
C CYS A 110 11.01 5.95 -9.71
N ASN A 111 12.34 5.97 -9.60
CA ASN A 111 13.21 5.97 -10.77
C ASN A 111 12.97 4.78 -11.69
N LYS A 112 12.86 3.56 -11.12
CA LYS A 112 12.60 2.34 -11.91
C LYS A 112 11.35 2.44 -12.77
N LEU A 113 10.33 3.16 -12.29
CA LEU A 113 9.03 3.24 -12.93
C LEU A 113 8.86 4.50 -13.78
N TYR A 114 9.18 5.66 -13.21
CA TYR A 114 8.83 6.95 -13.84
C TYR A 114 9.71 7.29 -15.03
N GLU A 115 10.95 6.80 -15.06
CA GLU A 115 11.82 6.91 -16.22
C GLU A 115 11.22 6.20 -17.46
N LEU A 116 10.52 5.07 -17.24
CA LEU A 116 9.80 4.37 -18.30
C LEU A 116 8.65 5.19 -18.87
N TYR A 117 8.06 6.06 -18.06
CA TYR A 117 7.00 6.99 -18.46
C TYR A 117 7.55 8.34 -18.99
N GLY A 118 8.87 8.41 -19.18
CA GLY A 118 9.54 9.60 -19.72
C GLY A 118 9.68 10.76 -18.73
N ALA A 119 9.45 10.51 -17.44
CA ALA A 119 9.60 11.53 -16.42
C ALA A 119 11.07 11.94 -16.23
N LYS A 120 11.27 13.21 -15.89
CA LYS A 120 12.58 13.79 -15.53
C LYS A 120 12.56 14.26 -14.09
N TRP A 121 13.54 13.83 -13.31
CA TRP A 121 13.73 14.33 -11.97
C TRP A 121 14.19 15.78 -11.96
N GLN A 122 13.53 16.62 -11.17
CA GLN A 122 13.87 18.03 -10.94
C GLN A 122 14.38 18.21 -9.52
N GLU A 123 15.70 18.29 -9.37
CA GLU A 123 16.35 18.35 -8.06
C GLU A 123 15.89 19.54 -7.21
N ARG A 124 15.79 20.73 -7.81
CA ARG A 124 15.37 21.95 -7.10
C ARG A 124 13.96 21.86 -6.52
N ASN A 125 13.07 21.16 -7.20
CA ASN A 125 11.65 21.08 -6.85
C ASN A 125 11.29 19.76 -6.14
N HIS A 126 12.25 18.84 -6.01
CA HIS A 126 12.04 17.49 -5.50
C HIS A 126 10.84 16.79 -6.15
N CYS A 127 10.71 16.87 -7.47
CA CYS A 127 9.60 16.25 -8.20
C CYS A 127 10.04 15.58 -9.50
N TYR A 128 9.25 14.61 -9.92
CA TYR A 128 9.27 14.07 -11.28
C TYR A 128 8.33 14.89 -12.14
N LEU A 129 8.86 15.43 -13.24
CA LEU A 129 8.10 16.12 -14.28
C LEU A 129 7.90 15.17 -15.46
N PHE A 130 6.67 14.87 -15.78
CA PHE A 130 6.25 14.00 -16.87
C PHE A 130 6.11 14.79 -18.19
N PRO A 131 6.15 14.11 -19.36
CA PRO A 131 6.01 14.78 -20.66
C PRO A 131 4.71 15.57 -20.84
N SER A 132 3.64 15.14 -20.16
CA SER A 132 2.33 15.82 -20.13
C SER A 132 2.35 17.17 -19.41
N GLY A 133 3.30 17.37 -18.48
CA GLY A 133 3.29 18.45 -17.50
C GLY A 133 2.91 18.01 -16.09
N ALA A 134 2.40 16.78 -15.91
CA ALA A 134 2.10 16.20 -14.61
C ALA A 134 3.32 16.18 -13.68
N LYS A 135 3.06 16.23 -12.38
CA LYS A 135 4.14 16.27 -11.37
C LYS A 135 3.84 15.31 -10.22
N ILE A 136 4.87 14.54 -9.84
CA ILE A 136 4.86 13.76 -8.61
C ILE A 136 5.97 14.27 -7.70
N TYR A 137 5.61 14.89 -6.59
CA TYR A 137 6.54 15.42 -5.60
C TYR A 137 6.95 14.35 -4.60
N LEU A 138 8.24 14.28 -4.30
CA LEU A 138 8.76 13.50 -3.18
C LEU A 138 8.95 14.43 -1.98
N VAL A 139 8.20 14.15 -0.91
CA VAL A 139 8.05 15.06 0.22
C VAL A 139 8.37 14.35 1.54
N HIS A 140 8.89 15.08 2.51
CA HIS A 140 9.06 14.56 3.86
C HIS A 140 8.41 15.48 4.89
N PHE A 141 7.71 14.89 5.86
CA PHE A 141 7.13 15.60 7.00
C PHE A 141 7.92 15.27 8.26
N LYS A 142 9.03 15.98 8.46
CA LYS A 142 9.89 15.83 9.63
C LYS A 142 9.18 16.33 10.91
N ASP A 143 8.51 17.45 10.77
CA ASP A 143 7.80 18.16 11.82
C ASP A 143 6.51 18.79 11.26
N GLU A 144 5.72 19.40 12.11
CA GLU A 144 4.47 20.05 11.75
C GLU A 144 4.66 21.14 10.71
N LYS A 145 5.66 22.00 10.90
CA LYS A 145 5.97 23.09 9.98
C LYS A 145 6.29 22.58 8.56
N SER A 146 6.99 21.47 8.44
CA SER A 146 7.30 20.86 7.13
C SER A 146 6.05 20.33 6.43
N LYS A 147 5.07 19.80 7.18
CA LYS A 147 3.75 19.39 6.69
C LYS A 147 2.93 20.61 6.24
N ASP A 148 2.90 21.67 7.04
CA ASP A 148 2.08 22.87 6.81
C ASP A 148 2.41 23.56 5.47
N ASN A 149 3.63 23.43 4.97
CA ASN A 149 4.00 23.93 3.66
C ASN A 149 3.20 23.31 2.50
N TYR A 150 2.51 22.20 2.73
CA TYR A 150 1.74 21.49 1.71
C TYR A 150 0.24 21.56 1.95
N ILE A 151 -0.21 22.06 3.10
CA ILE A 151 -1.63 22.31 3.38
C ILE A 151 -2.13 23.47 2.50
N GLY A 152 -3.34 23.31 1.96
CA GLY A 152 -3.94 24.29 1.06
C GLY A 152 -3.54 24.13 -0.41
N GLY A 153 -2.66 23.20 -0.72
CA GLY A 153 -2.38 22.79 -2.10
C GLY A 153 -3.60 22.14 -2.78
N ASN A 154 -3.43 21.76 -4.04
CA ASN A 154 -4.43 21.03 -4.79
C ASN A 154 -3.76 19.78 -5.37
N TYR A 155 -3.98 18.65 -4.71
CA TYR A 155 -3.34 17.38 -5.06
C TYR A 155 -4.40 16.36 -5.45
N HIS A 156 -4.13 15.61 -6.51
CA HIS A 156 -5.00 14.53 -6.98
C HIS A 156 -4.69 13.20 -6.29
N PHE A 157 -3.50 13.07 -5.73
CA PHE A 157 -3.08 11.87 -5.04
C PHE A 157 -2.16 12.20 -3.87
N LEU A 158 -2.41 11.55 -2.74
CA LEU A 158 -1.55 11.58 -1.56
C LEU A 158 -1.14 10.15 -1.21
N GLY A 159 0.11 9.82 -1.42
CA GLY A 159 0.70 8.55 -1.01
C GLY A 159 1.60 8.72 0.21
N ILE A 160 1.27 8.10 1.33
CA ILE A 160 2.11 8.14 2.55
C ILE A 160 2.70 6.76 2.80
N ASP A 161 4.00 6.65 2.59
CA ASP A 161 4.74 5.41 2.84
C ASP A 161 5.24 5.38 4.29
N GLU A 162 5.12 4.21 4.94
CA GLU A 162 5.32 4.04 6.38
C GLU A 162 4.42 4.98 7.22
N ALA A 163 3.13 4.99 6.91
CA ALA A 163 2.14 5.86 7.54
C ALA A 163 2.08 5.71 9.08
N ASN A 164 2.51 4.56 9.61
CA ASN A 164 2.65 4.34 11.05
C ASN A 164 3.67 5.26 11.76
N GLN A 165 4.49 6.00 11.00
CA GLN A 165 5.43 6.98 11.56
C GLN A 165 4.80 8.36 11.77
N PHE A 166 3.53 8.53 11.42
CA PHE A 166 2.84 9.82 11.47
C PHE A 166 1.71 9.82 12.51
N PRO A 167 1.50 10.95 13.21
CA PRO A 167 0.28 11.19 13.99
C PRO A 167 -0.95 11.26 13.07
N GLU A 168 -2.10 10.82 13.56
CA GLU A 168 -3.37 10.84 12.83
C GLU A 168 -3.74 12.24 12.32
N ASN A 169 -3.64 13.25 13.19
CA ASN A 169 -3.98 14.63 12.83
C ASN A 169 -3.17 15.17 11.64
N TRP A 170 -1.90 14.78 11.48
CA TRP A 170 -1.12 15.23 10.34
C TRP A 170 -1.64 14.66 9.03
N VAL A 171 -2.07 13.40 9.06
CA VAL A 171 -2.61 12.72 7.88
C VAL A 171 -4.00 13.27 7.52
N THR A 172 -4.85 13.50 8.51
CA THR A 172 -6.18 14.07 8.29
C THR A 172 -6.12 15.54 7.85
N GLU A 173 -5.20 16.35 8.37
CA GLU A 173 -5.05 17.73 7.93
C GLU A 173 -4.58 17.84 6.47
N ILE A 174 -3.52 17.10 6.07
CA ILE A 174 -3.04 17.13 4.68
C ILE A 174 -4.05 16.53 3.70
N SER A 175 -4.90 15.60 4.15
CA SER A 175 -5.93 15.00 3.30
C SER A 175 -6.93 16.01 2.77
N THR A 176 -7.16 17.12 3.50
CA THR A 176 -8.04 18.22 3.05
C THR A 176 -7.54 18.91 1.79
N SER A 177 -6.26 18.74 1.44
CA SER A 177 -5.65 19.27 0.22
C SER A 177 -5.76 18.30 -0.98
N VAL A 178 -6.35 17.10 -0.77
CA VAL A 178 -6.55 16.10 -1.82
C VAL A 178 -7.92 16.30 -2.46
N ARG A 179 -7.91 16.84 -3.67
CA ARG A 179 -9.13 17.21 -4.40
C ARG A 179 -8.84 17.32 -5.89
N SER A 180 -9.86 17.26 -6.74
CA SER A 180 -9.74 17.44 -8.18
C SER A 180 -10.84 18.36 -8.73
N ASN A 181 -10.45 19.21 -9.67
CA ASN A 181 -11.40 19.93 -10.53
C ASN A 181 -11.53 19.24 -11.91
N ASN A 182 -10.77 18.18 -12.14
CA ASN A 182 -10.82 17.37 -13.35
C ASN A 182 -11.69 16.15 -13.09
N ALA A 183 -12.80 16.03 -13.81
CA ALA A 183 -13.78 14.94 -13.65
C ALA A 183 -13.22 13.56 -14.01
N GLU A 184 -12.17 13.52 -14.83
CA GLU A 184 -11.51 12.27 -15.23
C GLU A 184 -10.58 11.71 -14.15
N ILE A 185 -10.21 12.53 -13.16
CA ILE A 185 -9.28 12.14 -12.11
C ILE A 185 -10.00 12.08 -10.77
N LYS A 186 -10.21 10.88 -10.26
CA LYS A 186 -10.69 10.68 -8.89
C LYS A 186 -9.54 10.90 -7.90
N PRO A 187 -9.66 11.85 -6.95
CA PRO A 187 -8.68 12.03 -5.90
C PRO A 187 -8.58 10.80 -5.00
N GLN A 188 -7.37 10.42 -4.58
CA GLN A 188 -7.16 9.26 -3.72
C GLN A 188 -6.09 9.51 -2.65
N ILE A 189 -6.29 8.91 -1.48
CA ILE A 189 -5.34 8.88 -0.38
C ILE A 189 -4.93 7.43 -0.14
N CYS A 190 -3.66 7.14 -0.39
CA CYS A 190 -3.11 5.80 -0.27
C CYS A 190 -2.05 5.74 0.82
N LEU A 191 -2.24 4.87 1.78
CA LEU A 191 -1.33 4.67 2.91
C LEU A 191 -0.67 3.30 2.81
N THR A 192 0.63 3.23 3.09
CA THR A 192 1.32 1.94 3.24
C THR A 192 2.00 1.87 4.58
N SER A 193 1.95 0.71 5.23
CA SER A 193 2.59 0.54 6.53
C SER A 193 2.70 -0.91 6.96
N ASN A 194 3.51 -1.11 7.99
CA ASN A 194 3.51 -2.33 8.82
C ASN A 194 2.93 -2.00 10.19
N PRO A 195 2.50 -3.00 10.98
CA PRO A 195 2.14 -2.78 12.39
C PRO A 195 3.31 -2.17 13.18
N GLY A 196 3.00 -1.36 14.18
CA GLY A 196 3.96 -0.71 15.07
C GLY A 196 4.06 0.80 14.91
N ASN A 197 4.95 1.43 15.67
CA ASN A 197 5.14 2.88 15.75
C ASN A 197 3.91 3.66 16.27
N ILE A 198 4.05 4.99 16.28
CA ILE A 198 3.04 5.91 16.84
C ILE A 198 1.70 5.85 16.12
N GLY A 199 1.70 5.55 14.83
CA GLY A 199 0.49 5.46 14.02
C GLY A 199 -0.24 4.13 14.09
N HIS A 200 0.29 3.14 14.82
CA HIS A 200 -0.31 1.80 14.90
C HIS A 200 -1.79 1.84 15.29
N VAL A 201 -2.11 2.57 16.36
CA VAL A 201 -3.45 2.59 16.94
C VAL A 201 -4.47 3.22 16.01
N TRP A 202 -4.15 4.38 15.44
CA TRP A 202 -5.10 5.06 14.57
C TRP A 202 -5.30 4.33 13.23
N LEU A 203 -4.24 3.77 12.64
CA LEU A 203 -4.35 2.95 11.42
C LEU A 203 -5.21 1.70 11.66
N LYS A 204 -5.00 1.01 12.80
CA LYS A 204 -5.81 -0.14 13.19
C LYS A 204 -7.27 0.27 13.31
N LYS A 205 -7.57 1.33 14.07
CA LYS A 205 -8.93 1.82 14.30
C LYS A 205 -9.61 2.30 13.02
N MET A 206 -8.88 3.05 12.18
CA MET A 206 -9.45 3.65 10.98
C MET A 206 -9.72 2.63 9.88
N PHE A 207 -8.88 1.59 9.74
CA PHE A 207 -8.95 0.65 8.63
C PHE A 207 -9.19 -0.79 9.06
N VAL A 208 -8.39 -1.31 9.98
CA VAL A 208 -8.39 -2.74 10.27
C VAL A 208 -9.65 -3.14 11.06
N GLU A 209 -10.07 -2.36 12.03
CA GLU A 209 -11.23 -2.62 12.88
C GLU A 209 -12.57 -2.27 12.21
N ARG A 210 -12.56 -1.33 11.25
CA ARG A 210 -13.76 -0.92 10.50
C ARG A 210 -14.05 -1.85 9.32
N CYS A 211 -13.04 -2.48 8.77
CA CYS A 211 -13.26 -3.57 7.85
C CYS A 211 -13.86 -4.73 8.62
N GLU A 212 -14.97 -5.28 8.14
CA GLU A 212 -15.61 -6.46 8.75
C GLU A 212 -14.57 -7.50 9.15
N PRO A 213 -14.80 -8.25 10.28
CA PRO A 213 -13.80 -9.13 10.82
C PRO A 213 -13.26 -9.98 9.69
N ILE A 214 -12.00 -9.82 9.44
CA ILE A 214 -11.23 -10.57 8.46
C ILE A 214 -11.59 -12.01 8.79
N SER A 215 -12.42 -12.64 7.96
CA SER A 215 -12.73 -14.03 8.14
C SER A 215 -11.38 -14.73 8.04
N MET A 216 -10.81 -15.02 9.19
CA MET A 216 -9.51 -15.64 9.26
C MET A 216 -9.64 -16.93 8.49
N GLY A 217 -9.06 -16.98 7.28
CA GLY A 217 -8.94 -18.21 6.53
C GLY A 217 -8.26 -19.25 7.40
N ASN A 218 -8.42 -20.52 7.12
CA ASN A 218 -7.64 -21.55 7.80
C ASN A 218 -6.16 -21.24 7.66
N PRO A 219 -5.35 -21.44 8.72
CA PRO A 219 -3.90 -21.27 8.65
C PRO A 219 -3.32 -22.06 7.48
N ILE A 220 -2.47 -21.40 6.69
CA ILE A 220 -1.75 -22.05 5.59
C ILE A 220 -0.37 -22.40 6.08
N HIS A 221 0.01 -23.68 5.95
CA HIS A 221 1.36 -24.11 6.19
C HIS A 221 2.16 -24.06 4.90
N ASN A 222 3.09 -23.09 4.81
CA ASN A 222 4.05 -23.04 3.72
C ASN A 222 5.19 -24.02 3.99
N LYS A 223 5.18 -25.15 3.27
CA LYS A 223 6.16 -26.24 3.47
C LYS A 223 7.58 -25.83 3.11
N GLU A 224 7.77 -24.95 2.12
CA GLU A 224 9.09 -24.52 1.66
C GLU A 224 9.85 -23.75 2.76
N PHE A 225 9.14 -22.90 3.50
CA PHE A 225 9.73 -22.08 4.55
C PHE A 225 9.46 -22.63 5.96
N ASP A 226 8.68 -23.70 6.07
CA ASP A 226 8.20 -24.26 7.34
C ASP A 226 7.59 -23.15 8.23
N VAL A 227 6.65 -22.40 7.66
CA VAL A 227 5.94 -21.30 8.33
C VAL A 227 4.46 -21.52 8.20
N THR A 228 3.77 -21.53 9.34
CA THR A 228 2.31 -21.44 9.36
C THR A 228 1.93 -19.99 9.53
N TYR A 229 1.14 -19.45 8.60
CA TYR A 229 0.62 -18.09 8.66
C TYR A 229 -0.87 -18.09 8.34
N GLN A 230 -1.54 -17.06 8.81
CA GLN A 230 -2.96 -16.89 8.57
C GLN A 230 -3.13 -15.76 7.55
N PRO A 231 -3.50 -16.08 6.29
CA PRO A 231 -3.67 -15.04 5.29
C PRO A 231 -4.88 -14.21 5.67
N ASN A 232 -4.65 -12.93 5.82
CA ASN A 232 -5.73 -11.98 5.95
C ASN A 232 -6.41 -11.83 4.59
N LYS A 233 -7.72 -11.96 4.52
CA LYS A 233 -8.49 -11.59 3.34
C LYS A 233 -8.69 -10.08 3.36
N SER A 234 -8.61 -9.44 2.19
CA SER A 234 -9.06 -8.08 2.06
C SER A 234 -10.54 -8.00 2.41
N ALA A 235 -10.90 -7.00 3.18
CA ALA A 235 -12.29 -6.70 3.41
C ALA A 235 -12.87 -5.97 2.18
N PRO A 236 -14.16 -6.11 1.88
CA PRO A 236 -14.82 -5.24 0.91
C PRO A 236 -14.68 -3.78 1.37
N PRO A 237 -14.73 -2.81 0.44
CA PRO A 237 -14.80 -1.41 0.80
C PRO A 237 -15.96 -1.12 1.76
N PHE A 238 -15.72 -0.26 2.73
CA PHE A 238 -16.77 0.28 3.58
C PHE A 238 -16.90 1.79 3.36
N TYR A 239 -18.04 2.36 3.78
CA TYR A 239 -18.35 3.77 3.61
C TYR A 239 -18.64 4.37 4.98
N ASP A 240 -18.21 5.61 5.20
CA ASP A 240 -18.66 6.38 6.35
C ASP A 240 -20.02 7.03 6.08
N ASP A 241 -20.51 7.79 7.08
CA ASP A 241 -21.83 8.42 7.02
C ASP A 241 -21.90 9.52 5.93
N GLU A 242 -20.77 10.07 5.51
CA GLU A 242 -20.64 11.05 4.43
C GLU A 242 -20.46 10.39 3.05
N GLY A 243 -20.36 9.06 2.99
CA GLY A 243 -20.21 8.30 1.77
C GLY A 243 -18.76 8.20 1.26
N ILE A 244 -17.78 8.58 2.07
CA ILE A 244 -16.35 8.39 1.75
C ILE A 244 -16.01 6.90 1.85
N SER A 245 -15.35 6.38 0.83
CA SER A 245 -15.01 4.97 0.74
C SER A 245 -13.63 4.67 1.28
N TYR A 246 -13.53 3.58 2.04
CA TYR A 246 -12.29 3.10 2.66
C TYR A 246 -12.06 1.63 2.30
N GLN A 247 -10.80 1.25 2.11
CA GLN A 247 -10.42 -0.13 1.91
C GLN A 247 -9.12 -0.47 2.63
N TYR A 248 -9.12 -1.60 3.32
CA TYR A 248 -7.91 -2.20 3.88
C TYR A 248 -7.51 -3.42 3.04
N ILE A 249 -6.29 -3.42 2.55
CA ILE A 249 -5.71 -4.51 1.77
C ILE A 249 -4.48 -5.01 2.53
N PRO A 250 -4.59 -6.15 3.23
CA PRO A 250 -3.45 -6.74 3.94
C PRO A 250 -2.51 -7.45 2.97
N ALA A 251 -1.20 -7.27 3.15
CA ALA A 251 -0.18 -7.97 2.40
C ALA A 251 0.87 -8.59 3.31
N THR A 252 1.41 -9.71 2.87
CA THR A 252 2.50 -10.44 3.50
C THR A 252 3.66 -10.61 2.52
N VAL A 253 4.77 -11.18 2.98
CA VAL A 253 5.88 -11.56 2.10
C VAL A 253 5.46 -12.60 1.06
N PHE A 254 4.43 -13.41 1.36
CA PHE A 254 3.93 -14.46 0.47
C PHE A 254 3.13 -13.90 -0.71
N ASP A 255 2.73 -12.63 -0.65
CA ASP A 255 2.09 -11.90 -1.75
C ASP A 255 3.12 -11.27 -2.71
N ASN A 256 4.42 -11.54 -2.51
CA ASN A 256 5.51 -11.03 -3.33
C ASN A 256 6.36 -12.16 -3.92
N PRO A 257 5.90 -12.84 -4.99
CA PRO A 257 6.63 -13.94 -5.62
C PRO A 257 8.07 -13.58 -6.01
N SER A 258 8.28 -12.37 -6.54
CA SER A 258 9.62 -11.92 -6.95
C SER A 258 10.62 -11.90 -5.79
N LEU A 259 10.19 -11.49 -4.59
CA LEU A 259 11.06 -11.51 -3.42
C LEU A 259 11.34 -12.95 -2.97
N LEU A 260 10.33 -13.81 -2.99
CA LEU A 260 10.48 -15.22 -2.63
C LEU A 260 11.42 -15.99 -3.55
N GLU A 261 11.38 -15.69 -4.85
CA GLU A 261 12.27 -16.29 -5.84
C GLU A 261 13.72 -15.81 -5.68
N ASN A 262 13.92 -14.52 -5.41
CA ASN A 262 15.25 -13.90 -5.40
C ASN A 262 15.94 -13.92 -4.02
N ASP A 263 15.20 -13.89 -2.91
CA ASP A 263 15.77 -13.91 -1.54
C ASP A 263 14.95 -14.81 -0.60
N LYS A 264 15.12 -16.12 -0.75
CA LYS A 264 14.49 -17.11 0.16
C LYS A 264 14.97 -16.97 1.62
N ALA A 265 16.15 -16.40 1.83
CA ALA A 265 16.69 -16.19 3.17
C ALA A 265 15.93 -15.11 3.94
N TYR A 266 15.22 -14.20 3.23
CA TYR A 266 14.46 -13.13 3.87
C TYR A 266 13.35 -13.66 4.80
N VAL A 267 12.58 -14.64 4.35
CA VAL A 267 11.55 -15.29 5.18
C VAL A 267 12.14 -15.95 6.41
N LYS A 268 13.30 -16.62 6.25
CA LYS A 268 14.01 -17.24 7.38
C LYS A 268 14.48 -16.20 8.40
N LYS A 269 14.95 -15.02 7.94
CA LYS A 269 15.30 -13.90 8.84
C LYS A 269 14.08 -13.41 9.62
N LEU A 270 12.93 -13.24 8.98
CA LEU A 270 11.69 -12.85 9.64
C LEU A 270 11.19 -13.90 10.64
N LYS A 271 11.30 -15.20 10.32
CA LYS A 271 10.93 -16.32 11.19
C LYS A 271 11.75 -16.32 12.49
N ASN A 272 13.02 -15.95 12.42
CA ASN A 272 13.95 -15.96 13.57
C ASN A 272 13.86 -14.71 14.46
N LEU A 273 12.96 -13.78 14.17
CA LEU A 273 12.69 -12.64 15.05
C LEU A 273 12.04 -13.10 16.37
N ASN A 274 12.09 -12.24 17.39
CA ASN A 274 11.33 -12.49 18.60
C ASN A 274 9.83 -12.61 18.28
N PRO A 275 9.02 -13.29 19.12
CA PRO A 275 7.62 -13.60 18.82
C PRO A 275 6.78 -12.38 18.44
N VAL A 276 6.98 -11.24 19.12
CA VAL A 276 6.25 -10.00 18.87
C VAL A 276 6.57 -9.44 17.48
N LEU A 277 7.86 -9.27 17.17
CA LEU A 277 8.27 -8.78 15.85
C LEU A 277 7.92 -9.74 14.72
N ARG A 278 7.98 -11.05 14.97
CA ARG A 278 7.55 -12.05 14.00
C ARG A 278 6.07 -11.92 13.70
N ALA A 279 5.22 -11.80 14.71
CA ALA A 279 3.78 -11.60 14.56
C ALA A 279 3.47 -10.33 13.75
N MET A 280 4.18 -9.23 13.99
CA MET A 280 4.00 -7.97 13.28
C MET A 280 4.56 -8.00 11.86
N TRP A 281 5.76 -8.52 11.65
CA TRP A 281 6.52 -8.32 10.40
C TRP A 281 6.45 -9.50 9.43
N LEU A 282 6.20 -10.72 9.91
CA LEU A 282 5.97 -11.89 9.07
C LEU A 282 4.47 -12.17 8.89
N GLU A 283 3.70 -12.09 9.97
CA GLU A 283 2.29 -12.46 9.98
C GLU A 283 1.36 -11.26 9.74
N GLY A 284 1.86 -10.03 9.90
CA GLY A 284 1.08 -8.81 9.67
C GLY A 284 -0.01 -8.52 10.70
N LYS A 285 0.15 -9.06 11.93
CA LYS A 285 -0.84 -8.93 13.00
C LYS A 285 -0.88 -7.52 13.59
N TRP A 286 -2.07 -6.97 13.70
CA TRP A 286 -2.35 -5.66 14.29
C TRP A 286 -2.77 -5.72 15.76
N ASP A 287 -2.98 -6.90 16.32
CA ASP A 287 -3.33 -7.11 17.74
C ASP A 287 -2.10 -7.21 18.64
N VAL A 288 -0.92 -7.21 18.04
CA VAL A 288 0.36 -7.29 18.75
C VAL A 288 1.14 -6.01 18.51
N PHE A 289 1.63 -5.41 19.59
CA PHE A 289 2.36 -4.15 19.53
C PHE A 289 3.62 -4.20 20.43
N GLN A 290 4.76 -3.82 19.87
CA GLN A 290 5.99 -3.74 20.65
C GLN A 290 5.90 -2.57 21.64
N GLY A 291 5.96 -2.83 22.92
CA GLY A 291 5.76 -1.84 24.00
C GLY A 291 4.41 -1.96 24.69
N MET A 292 3.60 -2.96 24.39
CA MET A 292 2.47 -3.31 25.25
C MET A 292 2.98 -3.62 26.66
N TYR A 293 2.39 -2.94 27.66
CA TYR A 293 2.76 -3.16 29.07
C TYR A 293 2.46 -4.61 29.52
N PHE A 294 1.44 -5.23 28.90
CA PHE A 294 1.10 -6.63 29.08
C PHE A 294 1.19 -7.35 27.74
N ASP A 295 2.28 -8.03 27.48
CA ASP A 295 2.51 -8.80 26.24
C ASP A 295 1.62 -10.06 26.13
N MET A 296 1.08 -10.51 27.26
CA MET A 296 0.14 -11.64 27.33
C MET A 296 -1.35 -11.21 27.34
N TRP A 297 -1.64 -9.91 27.13
CA TRP A 297 -3.02 -9.45 27.09
C TRP A 297 -3.79 -10.09 25.94
N ASN A 298 -4.88 -10.73 26.26
CA ASN A 298 -5.80 -11.31 25.30
C ASN A 298 -7.24 -11.01 25.72
N ILE A 299 -8.01 -10.34 24.86
CA ILE A 299 -9.38 -9.93 25.16
C ILE A 299 -10.27 -11.10 25.54
N MET A 300 -10.08 -12.29 24.93
CA MET A 300 -10.87 -13.49 25.20
C MET A 300 -10.57 -14.10 26.57
N HIS A 301 -9.42 -13.79 27.18
CA HIS A 301 -9.01 -14.33 28.47
C HIS A 301 -9.04 -13.31 29.61
N HIS A 302 -8.94 -12.00 29.27
CA HIS A 302 -8.75 -10.96 30.25
C HIS A 302 -9.90 -9.95 30.32
N VAL A 303 -10.90 -10.07 29.43
CA VAL A 303 -12.11 -9.25 29.46
C VAL A 303 -13.29 -10.15 29.78
N ILE A 304 -13.96 -9.86 30.90
CA ILE A 304 -15.21 -10.50 31.30
C ILE A 304 -16.35 -9.59 30.86
N PRO A 305 -17.42 -10.10 30.25
CA PRO A 305 -18.64 -9.32 30.01
C PRO A 305 -19.12 -8.67 31.29
N GLN A 306 -19.64 -7.46 31.22
CA GLN A 306 -20.11 -6.70 32.39
C GLN A 306 -21.18 -7.45 33.20
N GLU A 307 -21.98 -8.28 32.54
CA GLU A 307 -23.01 -9.14 33.13
C GLU A 307 -22.42 -10.27 33.99
N ASP A 308 -21.18 -10.68 33.73
CA ASP A 308 -20.49 -11.73 34.47
C ASP A 308 -19.68 -11.18 35.66
N PHE A 309 -19.59 -9.84 35.79
CA PHE A 309 -18.83 -9.19 36.84
C PHE A 309 -19.64 -9.12 38.13
N LYS A 310 -19.33 -9.98 39.12
CA LYS A 310 -19.89 -9.90 40.44
C LYS A 310 -18.99 -9.13 41.36
N PHE A 311 -19.44 -7.94 41.81
CA PHE A 311 -18.80 -7.27 42.93
C PHE A 311 -18.99 -8.15 44.17
N GLY A 312 -17.91 -8.71 44.69
CA GLY A 312 -17.94 -9.26 46.04
C GLY A 312 -18.15 -8.11 47.05
N ILE A 313 -19.27 -8.12 47.72
CA ILE A 313 -19.54 -7.27 48.90
C ILE A 313 -18.94 -7.95 50.11
#